data_1764a15d78865e2b7b3239c810175eb3
#
_entry.id   1764a15d78865e2b7b3239c810175eb3
#
_cell.length_a   1.000
_cell.length_b   1.000
_cell.length_c   1.000
_cell.angle_alpha   90.00
_cell.angle_beta   90.00
_cell.angle_gamma   90.00
#
_symmetry.space_group_name_H-M   'P 1'
#
loop_
_entity.id
_entity.type
_entity.pdbx_description
1 polymer ?
#
loop_
_entity_poly.entity_id
_entity_poly.type
_entity_poly.pdbx_seq_one_letter_code
_entity_poly.pdbx_strand_id
1 'polypeptide(L)'
;MPEINYQVVQDFLVSLVPPREPELQKMEEYAAKKRFPIIGPVCGYYCYQLARMINAKSIFELGSGFGYSTAWFAKAVQENGGGVVHHTVWDKDMSKQAQGHLSALGRAEVVEFHVAEAVEALRQTPGPFDIIFNDID
;
A
#
# COMPACT_ATOMS: atom_id res chain seq x y z
N MET A 1 -12.22 25.19 24.63
CA MET A 1 -11.85 24.83 23.24
C MET A 1 -12.97 23.98 22.65
N PRO A 2 -13.41 24.23 21.44
CA PRO A 2 -14.36 23.32 20.80
C PRO A 2 -13.73 21.94 20.67
N GLU A 3 -14.47 20.90 20.99
CA GLU A 3 -14.03 19.51 20.76
C GLU A 3 -13.84 19.29 19.26
N ILE A 4 -12.68 18.75 18.88
CA ILE A 4 -12.41 18.38 17.49
C ILE A 4 -13.28 17.16 17.15
N ASN A 5 -14.20 17.32 16.23
CA ASN A 5 -14.97 16.19 15.70
C ASN A 5 -14.09 15.44 14.68
N TYR A 6 -13.45 14.36 15.12
CA TYR A 6 -12.57 13.55 14.29
C TYR A 6 -13.25 13.02 13.03
N GLN A 7 -14.56 12.72 13.08
CA GLN A 7 -15.27 12.23 11.90
C GLN A 7 -15.37 13.32 10.82
N VAL A 8 -15.67 14.54 11.20
CA VAL A 8 -15.74 15.68 10.26
C VAL A 8 -14.37 15.93 9.62
N VAL A 9 -13.29 15.85 10.40
CA VAL A 9 -11.93 15.99 9.89
C VAL A 9 -11.60 14.85 8.92
N GLN A 10 -11.93 13.61 9.28
CA GLN A 10 -11.70 12.46 8.42
C GLN A 10 -12.47 12.56 7.10
N ASP A 11 -13.75 12.92 7.14
CA ASP A 11 -14.58 13.09 5.95
C ASP A 11 -14.03 14.20 5.04
N PHE A 12 -13.55 15.29 5.62
CA PHE A 12 -12.91 16.36 4.88
C PHE A 12 -11.63 15.87 4.18
N LEU A 13 -10.75 15.18 4.91
CA LEU A 13 -9.51 14.63 4.34
C LEU A 13 -9.79 13.64 3.22
N VAL A 14 -10.77 12.75 3.39
CA VAL A 14 -11.19 11.81 2.34
C VAL A 14 -11.69 12.54 1.10
N SER A 15 -12.40 13.67 1.28
CA SER A 15 -12.90 14.47 0.16
C SER A 15 -11.78 15.09 -0.71
N LEU A 16 -10.58 15.23 -0.16
CA LEU A 16 -9.40 15.74 -0.88
C LEU A 16 -8.66 14.65 -1.67
N VAL A 17 -8.95 13.37 -1.41
CA VAL A 17 -8.34 12.27 -2.15
C VAL A 17 -9.01 12.14 -3.51
N PRO A 18 -8.25 12.04 -4.62
CA PRO A 18 -8.84 11.79 -5.93
C PRO A 18 -9.69 10.51 -5.95
N PRO A 19 -10.65 10.40 -6.87
CA PRO A 19 -11.45 9.19 -7.03
C PRO A 19 -10.54 7.97 -7.19
N ARG A 20 -10.80 6.93 -6.36
CA ARG A 20 -10.06 5.67 -6.42
C ARG A 20 -10.60 4.79 -7.53
N GLU A 21 -9.71 4.00 -8.13
CA GLU A 21 -10.12 2.98 -9.09
C GLU A 21 -11.08 1.97 -8.43
N PRO A 22 -11.99 1.36 -9.21
CA PRO A 22 -12.98 0.41 -8.67
C PRO A 22 -12.36 -0.73 -7.86
N GLU A 23 -11.17 -1.20 -8.23
CA GLU A 23 -10.49 -2.26 -7.49
C GLU A 23 -10.02 -1.80 -6.10
N LEU A 24 -9.50 -0.58 -5.96
CA LEU A 24 -9.17 0.00 -4.65
C LEU A 24 -10.42 0.15 -3.77
N GLN A 25 -11.55 0.57 -4.36
CA GLN A 25 -12.82 0.67 -3.64
C GLN A 25 -13.28 -0.70 -3.12
N LYS A 26 -13.17 -1.76 -3.93
CA LYS A 26 -13.45 -3.14 -3.49
C LYS A 26 -12.56 -3.57 -2.32
N MET A 27 -11.29 -3.22 -2.35
CA MET A 27 -10.36 -3.50 -1.26
C MET A 27 -10.77 -2.79 0.03
N GLU A 28 -11.19 -1.52 -0.07
CA GLU A 28 -11.69 -0.73 1.06
C GLU A 28 -12.99 -1.34 1.64
N GLU A 29 -13.93 -1.73 0.79
CA GLU A 29 -15.18 -2.39 1.18
C GLU A 29 -14.92 -3.75 1.85
N TYR A 30 -14.01 -4.53 1.31
CA TYR A 30 -13.60 -5.81 1.88
C TYR A 30 -12.99 -5.62 3.27
N ALA A 31 -12.08 -4.66 3.42
CA ALA A 31 -11.46 -4.34 4.71
C ALA A 31 -12.51 -3.93 5.75
N ALA A 32 -13.46 -3.06 5.38
CA ALA A 32 -14.54 -2.65 6.26
C ALA A 32 -15.44 -3.83 6.69
N LYS A 33 -15.83 -4.67 5.73
CA LYS A 33 -16.66 -5.85 5.99
C LYS A 33 -15.97 -6.87 6.88
N LYS A 34 -14.69 -7.08 6.70
CA LYS A 34 -13.89 -8.05 7.48
C LYS A 34 -13.29 -7.43 8.75
N ARG A 35 -13.47 -6.15 8.98
CA ARG A 35 -12.80 -5.39 10.05
C ARG A 35 -11.28 -5.57 10.02
N PHE A 36 -10.72 -5.65 8.80
CA PHE A 36 -9.29 -5.75 8.60
C PHE A 36 -8.68 -4.34 8.57
N PRO A 37 -7.63 -4.08 9.36
CA PRO A 37 -7.01 -2.76 9.37
C PRO A 37 -6.25 -2.51 8.07
N ILE A 38 -6.57 -1.40 7.41
CA ILE A 38 -5.81 -0.85 6.28
C ILE A 38 -5.49 0.61 6.57
N ILE A 39 -4.48 1.13 5.90
CA ILE A 39 -4.11 2.55 6.07
C ILE A 39 -5.18 3.53 5.56
N GLY A 40 -6.09 3.06 4.72
CA GLY A 40 -7.17 3.85 4.14
C GLY A 40 -6.72 4.81 3.04
N PRO A 41 -7.70 5.49 2.40
CA PRO A 41 -7.42 6.31 1.20
C PRO A 41 -6.58 7.55 1.48
N VAL A 42 -6.73 8.18 2.64
CA VAL A 42 -5.97 9.40 3.00
C VAL A 42 -4.48 9.07 3.14
N CYS A 43 -4.14 8.08 3.97
CA CYS A 43 -2.75 7.65 4.14
C CYS A 43 -2.19 7.01 2.86
N GLY A 44 -3.00 6.24 2.13
CA GLY A 44 -2.60 5.64 0.86
C GLY A 44 -2.21 6.71 -0.17
N TYR A 45 -3.03 7.72 -0.34
CA TYR A 45 -2.73 8.84 -1.23
C TYR A 45 -1.50 9.64 -0.78
N TYR A 46 -1.34 9.83 0.53
CA TYR A 46 -0.14 10.47 1.08
C TYR A 46 1.14 9.67 0.77
N CYS A 47 1.11 8.35 0.96
CA CYS A 47 2.22 7.47 0.59
C CYS A 47 2.55 7.55 -0.91
N TYR A 48 1.52 7.55 -1.76
CA TYR A 48 1.67 7.76 -3.19
C TYR A 48 2.37 9.09 -3.50
N GLN A 49 1.90 10.18 -2.90
CA GLN A 49 2.49 11.51 -3.13
C GLN A 49 3.97 11.57 -2.70
N LEU A 50 4.31 11.01 -1.53
CA LEU A 50 5.70 10.95 -1.06
C LEU A 50 6.59 10.19 -2.06
N ALA A 51 6.14 9.02 -2.51
CA ALA A 51 6.88 8.21 -3.46
C ALA A 51 7.07 8.92 -4.81
N ARG A 52 6.05 9.67 -5.26
CA ARG A 52 6.15 10.52 -6.46
C ARG A 52 7.14 11.67 -6.27
N MET A 53 7.08 12.36 -5.13
CA MET A 53 7.91 13.54 -4.86
C MET A 53 9.40 13.21 -4.86
N ILE A 54 9.79 12.05 -4.34
CA ILE A 54 11.20 11.60 -4.31
C ILE A 54 11.58 10.77 -5.53
N ASN A 55 10.67 10.56 -6.47
CA ASN A 55 10.88 9.69 -7.64
C ASN A 55 11.34 8.28 -7.25
N ALA A 56 10.67 7.70 -6.24
CA ALA A 56 11.02 6.39 -5.69
C ALA A 56 10.95 5.28 -6.75
N LYS A 57 11.97 4.44 -6.76
CA LYS A 57 12.10 3.27 -7.67
C LYS A 57 12.15 1.95 -6.91
N SER A 58 12.51 1.97 -5.64
CA SER A 58 12.64 0.78 -4.81
C SER A 58 12.00 1.02 -3.45
N ILE A 59 10.96 0.26 -3.17
CA ILE A 59 10.17 0.39 -1.93
C ILE A 59 10.06 -0.98 -1.28
N PHE A 60 10.33 -1.05 0.02
CA PHE A 60 10.13 -2.26 0.80
C PHE A 60 9.05 -2.05 1.85
N GLU A 61 8.03 -2.91 1.84
CA GLU A 61 6.97 -2.91 2.83
C GLU A 61 7.14 -4.05 3.82
N LEU A 62 7.14 -3.72 5.10
CA LEU A 62 7.08 -4.65 6.23
C LEU A 62 5.62 -4.74 6.69
N GLY A 63 4.95 -5.85 6.37
CA GLY A 63 3.54 -6.03 6.71
C GLY A 63 2.59 -5.42 5.66
N SER A 64 2.45 -6.08 4.53
CA SER A 64 1.68 -5.54 3.39
C SER A 64 0.23 -6.04 3.31
N GLY A 65 -0.17 -6.97 4.19
CA GLY A 65 -1.50 -7.55 4.18
C GLY A 65 -1.92 -8.08 2.81
N PHE A 66 -3.14 -7.76 2.38
CA PHE A 66 -3.65 -8.16 1.07
C PHE A 66 -3.37 -7.14 -0.05
N GLY A 67 -2.43 -6.20 0.17
CA GLY A 67 -1.84 -5.36 -0.87
C GLY A 67 -2.42 -3.96 -1.05
N TYR A 68 -3.16 -3.43 -0.06
CA TYR A 68 -3.77 -2.10 -0.20
C TYR A 68 -2.71 -0.97 -0.26
N SER A 69 -1.78 -0.91 0.68
CA SER A 69 -0.65 0.04 0.62
C SER A 69 0.23 -0.20 -0.59
N THR A 70 0.47 -1.47 -0.92
CA THR A 70 1.24 -1.88 -2.11
C THR A 70 0.65 -1.29 -3.38
N ALA A 71 -0.68 -1.25 -3.52
CA ALA A 71 -1.34 -0.68 -4.70
C ALA A 71 -1.04 0.81 -4.89
N TRP A 72 -0.94 1.57 -3.81
CA TRP A 72 -0.59 2.98 -3.84
C TRP A 72 0.88 3.20 -4.21
N PHE A 73 1.79 2.44 -3.61
CA PHE A 73 3.22 2.50 -3.93
C PHE A 73 3.50 2.03 -5.35
N ALA A 74 2.87 0.95 -5.79
CA ALA A 74 3.03 0.43 -7.16
C ALA A 74 2.59 1.45 -8.22
N LYS A 75 1.49 2.17 -7.98
CA LYS A 75 1.07 3.28 -8.85
C LYS A 75 2.17 4.33 -8.97
N ALA A 76 2.73 4.77 -7.86
CA ALA A 76 3.80 5.75 -7.86
C ALA A 76 5.04 5.26 -8.63
N VAL A 77 5.48 4.03 -8.37
CA VAL A 77 6.65 3.44 -9.03
C VAL A 77 6.44 3.30 -10.54
N GLN A 78 5.25 2.86 -10.99
CA GLN A 78 4.93 2.85 -12.42
C GLN A 78 5.03 4.24 -13.04
N GLU A 79 4.40 5.23 -12.44
CA GLU A 79 4.40 6.61 -12.93
C GLU A 79 5.78 7.27 -12.85
N ASN A 80 6.67 6.76 -12.00
CA ASN A 80 8.08 7.16 -11.92
C ASN A 80 8.95 6.51 -13.01
N GLY A 81 8.37 5.70 -13.89
CA GLY A 81 9.09 5.04 -14.99
C GLY A 81 9.51 3.59 -14.69
N GLY A 82 8.95 2.99 -13.66
CA GLY A 82 9.23 1.61 -13.27
C GLY A 82 10.15 1.49 -12.06
N GLY A 83 10.34 0.28 -11.61
CA GLY A 83 11.07 -0.08 -10.40
C GLY A 83 10.46 -1.28 -9.71
N VAL A 84 10.60 -1.39 -8.40
CA VAL A 84 10.10 -2.52 -7.63
C VAL A 84 9.50 -2.07 -6.29
N VAL A 85 8.34 -2.64 -5.96
CA VAL A 85 7.73 -2.62 -4.63
C VAL A 85 7.78 -4.03 -4.06
N HIS A 86 8.47 -4.22 -2.95
CA HIS A 86 8.52 -5.49 -2.23
C HIS A 86 7.33 -5.57 -1.28
N HIS A 87 6.38 -6.41 -1.64
CA HIS A 87 5.23 -6.77 -0.81
C HIS A 87 5.61 -7.93 0.10
N THR A 88 5.46 -7.79 1.39
CA THR A 88 5.85 -8.81 2.36
C THR A 88 4.71 -9.15 3.28
N VAL A 89 4.31 -10.41 3.29
CA VAL A 89 3.31 -10.97 4.20
C VAL A 89 3.63 -12.44 4.47
N TRP A 90 3.44 -12.89 5.70
CA TRP A 90 3.67 -14.30 6.05
C TRP A 90 2.54 -15.24 5.65
N ASP A 91 1.35 -14.70 5.41
CA ASP A 91 0.15 -15.45 5.04
C ASP A 91 0.06 -15.60 3.51
N LYS A 92 0.05 -16.86 3.05
CA LYS A 92 -0.01 -17.19 1.61
C LYS A 92 -1.30 -16.76 0.95
N ASP A 93 -2.42 -16.82 1.67
CA ASP A 93 -3.72 -16.45 1.10
C ASP A 93 -3.84 -14.94 0.93
N MET A 94 -3.32 -14.18 1.87
CA MET A 94 -3.20 -12.71 1.72
C MET A 94 -2.28 -12.34 0.57
N SER A 95 -1.14 -13.02 0.41
CA SER A 95 -0.25 -12.80 -0.73
C SER A 95 -0.94 -13.07 -2.07
N LYS A 96 -1.70 -14.15 -2.14
CA LYS A 96 -2.48 -14.49 -3.33
C LYS A 96 -3.58 -13.47 -3.64
N GLN A 97 -4.27 -12.97 -2.61
CA GLN A 97 -5.24 -11.88 -2.76
C GLN A 97 -4.57 -10.62 -3.29
N ALA A 98 -3.41 -10.24 -2.71
CA ALA A 98 -2.63 -9.10 -3.17
C ALA A 98 -2.24 -9.23 -4.64
N GLN A 99 -1.75 -10.40 -5.06
CA GLN A 99 -1.43 -10.66 -6.47
C GLN A 99 -2.64 -10.45 -7.39
N GLY A 100 -3.81 -10.91 -6.99
CA GLY A 100 -5.06 -10.70 -7.72
C GLY A 100 -5.43 -9.23 -7.86
N HIS A 101 -5.37 -8.48 -6.76
CA HIS A 101 -5.68 -7.04 -6.76
C HIS A 101 -4.67 -6.24 -7.61
N LEU A 102 -3.38 -6.50 -7.44
CA LEU A 102 -2.33 -5.81 -8.20
C LEU A 102 -2.42 -6.13 -9.71
N SER A 103 -2.78 -7.36 -10.06
CA SER A 103 -3.03 -7.76 -11.45
C SER A 103 -4.25 -7.03 -12.03
N ALA A 104 -5.35 -6.96 -11.30
CA ALA A 104 -6.56 -6.24 -11.72
C ALA A 104 -6.31 -4.73 -11.92
N LEU A 105 -5.40 -4.15 -11.15
CA LEU A 105 -4.95 -2.75 -11.28
C LEU A 105 -3.91 -2.55 -12.38
N GLY A 106 -3.40 -3.62 -13.00
CA GLY A 106 -2.31 -3.54 -13.99
C GLY A 106 -0.96 -3.12 -13.38
N ARG A 107 -0.70 -3.49 -12.12
CA ARG A 107 0.49 -3.06 -11.35
C ARG A 107 1.36 -4.22 -10.85
N ALA A 108 0.97 -5.46 -11.13
CA ALA A 108 1.70 -6.63 -10.63
C ALA A 108 3.15 -6.72 -11.14
N GLU A 109 3.43 -6.18 -12.30
CA GLU A 109 4.75 -6.20 -12.94
C GLU A 109 5.84 -5.42 -12.16
N VAL A 110 5.44 -4.44 -11.35
CA VAL A 110 6.36 -3.67 -10.50
C VAL A 110 6.37 -4.16 -9.06
N VAL A 111 5.74 -5.28 -8.76
CA VAL A 111 5.63 -5.82 -7.39
C VAL A 111 6.31 -7.18 -7.32
N GLU A 112 7.18 -7.32 -6.32
CA GLU A 112 7.78 -8.59 -5.94
C GLU A 112 7.12 -9.07 -4.64
N PHE A 113 6.52 -10.26 -4.68
CA PHE A 113 5.74 -10.81 -3.57
C PHE A 113 6.58 -11.77 -2.72
N HIS A 114 6.77 -11.45 -1.45
CA HIS A 114 7.48 -12.26 -0.48
C HIS A 114 6.49 -12.87 0.52
N VAL A 115 6.44 -14.19 0.59
CA VAL A 115 5.71 -14.92 1.63
C VAL A 115 6.70 -15.35 2.70
N ALA A 116 6.93 -14.47 3.67
CA ALA A 116 7.93 -14.65 4.71
C ALA A 116 7.64 -13.75 5.93
N GLU A 117 8.39 -13.98 7.00
CA GLU A 117 8.45 -13.02 8.11
C GLU A 117 9.13 -11.73 7.58
N ALA A 118 8.56 -10.58 7.94
CA ALA A 118 8.88 -9.31 7.29
C ALA A 118 10.34 -8.86 7.48
N VAL A 119 10.87 -8.97 8.71
CA VAL A 119 12.24 -8.55 9.03
C VAL A 119 13.25 -9.48 8.37
N GLU A 120 12.96 -10.77 8.34
CA GLU A 120 13.82 -11.74 7.66
C GLU A 120 13.84 -11.52 6.15
N ALA A 121 12.68 -11.24 5.55
CA ALA A 121 12.61 -10.88 4.14
C ALA A 121 13.43 -9.61 3.83
N LEU A 122 13.35 -8.60 4.69
CA LEU A 122 14.17 -7.38 4.54
C LEU A 122 15.67 -7.68 4.61
N ARG A 123 16.09 -8.53 5.54
CA ARG A 123 17.52 -8.93 5.67
C ARG A 123 18.05 -9.63 4.43
N GLN A 124 17.20 -10.43 3.77
CA GLN A 124 17.57 -11.20 2.59
C GLN A 124 17.43 -10.45 1.26
N THR A 125 16.75 -9.30 1.28
CA THR A 125 16.52 -8.51 0.07
C THR A 125 17.56 -7.40 -0.02
N PRO A 126 18.42 -7.40 -1.05
CA PRO A 126 19.43 -6.36 -1.19
C PRO A 126 18.80 -5.00 -1.49
N GLY A 127 19.27 -3.99 -0.76
CA GLY A 127 18.97 -2.59 -1.02
C GLY A 127 19.96 -1.94 -2.01
N PRO A 128 20.00 -0.63 -2.08
CA PRO A 128 19.25 0.30 -1.22
C PRO A 128 17.77 0.44 -1.58
N PHE A 129 16.97 0.91 -0.62
CA PHE A 129 15.55 1.26 -0.83
C PHE A 129 15.36 2.76 -0.72
N ASP A 130 14.48 3.32 -1.55
CA ASP A 130 14.10 4.73 -1.48
C ASP A 130 13.10 4.96 -0.33
N ILE A 131 12.24 3.97 -0.07
CA ILE A 131 11.28 3.97 1.03
C ILE A 131 11.30 2.59 1.71
N ILE A 132 11.31 2.60 3.03
CA ILE A 132 10.95 1.43 3.85
C ILE A 132 9.69 1.79 4.62
N PHE A 133 8.60 1.09 4.33
CA PHE A 133 7.31 1.29 4.95
C PHE A 133 7.08 0.20 6.00
N ASN A 134 7.03 0.60 7.26
CA ASN A 134 6.86 -0.32 8.38
C ASN A 134 5.43 -0.26 8.92
N ASP A 135 4.67 -1.33 8.71
CA ASP A 135 3.30 -1.51 9.17
C ASP A 135 3.12 -2.87 9.87
N ILE A 136 4.10 -3.25 10.68
CA ILE A 136 4.06 -4.42 11.56
C ILE A 136 4.00 -4.00 13.02
N ASP A 137 3.32 -4.80 13.87
CA ASP A 137 3.25 -4.63 15.32
C ASP A 137 4.56 -5.07 16.03
#